data_d5430a8835f4d16d078edc18625f0d30
#
_entry.id   d5430a8835f4d16d078edc18625f0d30
#
_cell.length_a   1.000
_cell.length_b   1.000
_cell.length_c   1.000
_cell.angle_alpha   90.00
_cell.angle_beta   90.00
_cell.angle_gamma   90.00
#
_symmetry.space_group_name_H-M   'P 1'
#
loop_
_entity.id
_entity.type
_entity.pdbx_description
1 polymer ?
#
loop_
_entity_poly.entity_id
_entity_poly.type
_entity_poly.pdbx_seq_one_letter_code
_entity_poly.pdbx_strand_id
1 'polypeptide(L)'
;MTPPYLKDSIKLWYLLSKADTQRTMKAGLTYCSLLVLLLITDVCGQRRPKPKPVRPSTTRKPPAHKKPSPPAPKPEHEPQEPTDFPPPILGPPSEFPDCPRECFCPPSYPNALYCENRNLRKVPVIPFRTHYLYLQNNYIDQVTADPFKNCTELKWINLENNRIRLVEKQVFEKLPNLLYLYMERNQLKEVPSDLPSGLEQLRLSRNQISKIPPGAFSKMEHLALLDLHHNRIGDSSLGKNIFKDLKNLIQLNLAHNILRKMPANIPKSLFQLFLDKNNIEEIPQDYFKDFTHLAFVRLNHNHLSDKGLPKLVFNVSSMLDLHLSHNRLSTIPQFNSELEQLHLNHNDIESLNGTEICPSNSFNMHDEDGAPKLRYLRLDGNHLSPPIPSDVIMCFRHLYAIVM
;
A
#
# COMPACT_ATOMS: atom_id res chain seq x y z
N MET A 1 -17.84 -11.91 14.83
CA MET A 1 -16.61 -12.72 14.75
C MET A 1 -15.70 -12.01 13.76
N THR A 2 -14.60 -11.43 14.21
CA THR A 2 -13.52 -11.00 13.30
C THR A 2 -13.16 -12.22 12.45
N PRO A 3 -12.92 -12.08 11.15
CA PRO A 3 -12.36 -13.20 10.42
C PRO A 3 -11.06 -13.58 11.13
N PRO A 4 -10.99 -14.78 11.73
CA PRO A 4 -9.87 -15.19 12.58
C PRO A 4 -8.55 -15.24 11.81
N TYR A 5 -8.62 -15.31 10.49
CA TYR A 5 -7.51 -15.55 9.59
C TYR A 5 -6.44 -14.46 9.54
N LEU A 6 -6.73 -13.18 9.84
CA LEU A 6 -5.71 -12.13 9.77
C LEU A 6 -4.92 -11.98 11.07
N LYS A 7 -5.57 -12.07 12.22
CA LYS A 7 -4.87 -12.02 13.52
C LYS A 7 -4.03 -13.28 13.75
N ASP A 8 -4.55 -14.42 13.33
CA ASP A 8 -3.84 -15.69 13.48
C ASP A 8 -2.74 -15.86 12.43
N SER A 9 -2.90 -15.35 11.21
CA SER A 9 -1.85 -15.40 10.21
C SER A 9 -0.65 -14.52 10.56
N ILE A 10 -0.87 -13.31 11.06
CA ILE A 10 0.22 -12.42 11.50
C ILE A 10 0.86 -12.92 12.80
N LYS A 11 0.05 -13.41 13.78
CA LYS A 11 0.56 -14.05 14.99
C LYS A 11 1.20 -15.40 14.72
N LEU A 12 0.63 -16.22 13.86
CA LEU A 12 1.18 -17.52 13.51
C LEU A 12 2.52 -17.35 12.79
N TRP A 13 2.65 -16.34 11.94
CA TRP A 13 3.91 -16.00 11.27
C TRP A 13 4.96 -15.46 12.26
N TYR A 14 4.56 -14.60 13.21
CA TYR A 14 5.43 -14.13 14.29
C TYR A 14 5.84 -15.24 15.26
N LEU A 15 4.96 -16.22 15.53
CA LEU A 15 5.24 -17.40 16.35
C LEU A 15 6.05 -18.45 15.58
N LEU A 16 5.83 -18.62 14.29
CA LEU A 16 6.61 -19.52 13.43
C LEU A 16 8.03 -18.99 13.20
N SER A 17 8.24 -17.67 13.20
CA SER A 17 9.58 -17.08 13.17
C SER A 17 10.36 -17.26 14.48
N LYS A 18 9.67 -17.56 15.59
CA LYS A 18 10.30 -17.86 16.91
C LYS A 18 10.38 -19.34 17.26
N ALA A 19 9.60 -20.19 16.59
CA ALA A 19 9.55 -21.61 16.86
C ALA A 19 10.05 -22.40 15.65
N ASP A 20 11.24 -22.90 15.77
CA ASP A 20 11.76 -24.05 15.03
C ASP A 20 12.36 -23.85 13.65
N THR A 21 13.65 -23.65 13.69
CA THR A 21 14.55 -23.51 12.54
C THR A 21 14.85 -24.82 11.78
N GLN A 22 14.26 -25.96 12.05
CA GLN A 22 14.70 -27.22 11.44
C GLN A 22 13.70 -28.18 10.82
N ARG A 23 12.38 -28.05 10.96
CA ARG A 23 11.48 -29.12 10.46
C ARG A 23 10.25 -28.75 9.61
N THR A 24 9.89 -27.49 9.41
CA THR A 24 8.63 -27.10 8.73
C THR A 24 8.77 -26.21 7.49
N MET A 25 9.96 -26.05 6.94
CA MET A 25 10.23 -25.14 5.80
C MET A 25 9.49 -25.45 4.50
N LYS A 26 9.15 -26.71 4.19
CA LYS A 26 8.49 -27.04 2.90
C LYS A 26 7.02 -26.65 2.81
N ALA A 27 6.28 -26.64 3.92
CA ALA A 27 4.86 -26.27 3.95
C ALA A 27 4.66 -24.74 4.14
N GLY A 28 5.54 -24.07 4.89
CA GLY A 28 5.47 -22.62 5.16
C GLY A 28 5.78 -21.76 3.94
N LEU A 29 6.75 -22.16 3.10
CA LEU A 29 7.13 -21.41 1.89
C LEU A 29 6.02 -21.39 0.83
N THR A 30 5.27 -22.49 0.66
CA THR A 30 4.14 -22.54 -0.28
C THR A 30 2.96 -21.69 0.21
N TYR A 31 2.73 -21.59 1.50
CA TYR A 31 1.65 -20.78 2.08
C TYR A 31 2.01 -19.28 2.13
N CYS A 32 3.26 -18.93 2.41
CA CYS A 32 3.74 -17.55 2.35
C CYS A 32 3.76 -17.01 0.92
N SER A 33 4.16 -17.81 -0.07
CA SER A 33 4.10 -17.42 -1.49
C SER A 33 2.66 -17.20 -1.95
N LEU A 34 1.69 -17.97 -1.46
CA LEU A 34 0.27 -17.80 -1.76
C LEU A 34 -0.34 -16.57 -1.07
N LEU A 35 0.04 -16.25 0.16
CA LEU A 35 -0.44 -15.03 0.86
C LEU A 35 0.19 -13.75 0.29
N VAL A 36 1.46 -13.78 -0.07
CA VAL A 36 2.12 -12.68 -0.79
C VAL A 36 1.56 -12.55 -2.21
N LEU A 37 1.24 -13.66 -2.91
CA LEU A 37 0.54 -13.64 -4.19
C LEU A 37 -0.89 -13.09 -4.09
N LEU A 38 -1.65 -13.39 -3.06
CA LEU A 38 -2.99 -12.83 -2.85
C LEU A 38 -2.97 -11.32 -2.56
N LEU A 39 -1.91 -10.81 -1.93
CA LEU A 39 -1.70 -9.38 -1.73
C LEU A 39 -1.13 -8.67 -2.99
N ILE A 40 -0.53 -9.43 -3.93
CA ILE A 40 0.05 -8.93 -5.19
C ILE A 40 -0.97 -9.00 -6.35
N THR A 41 -1.94 -9.92 -6.34
CA THR A 41 -2.93 -10.05 -7.42
C THR A 41 -3.87 -8.86 -7.55
N ASP A 42 -4.05 -8.05 -6.49
CA ASP A 42 -4.72 -6.75 -6.60
C ASP A 42 -3.92 -5.68 -7.35
N VAL A 43 -2.63 -5.91 -7.61
CA VAL A 43 -1.73 -4.96 -8.34
C VAL A 43 -1.72 -5.20 -9.85
N CYS A 44 -2.13 -6.37 -10.33
CA CYS A 44 -2.14 -6.74 -11.76
C CYS A 44 -3.53 -6.69 -12.37
N GLY A 45 -4.22 -5.54 -12.26
CA GLY A 45 -5.51 -5.27 -12.89
C GLY A 45 -5.38 -5.24 -14.42
N GLN A 46 -6.15 -6.07 -15.07
CA GLN A 46 -6.34 -6.34 -16.48
C GLN A 46 -6.22 -5.11 -17.38
N ARG A 47 -5.31 -5.16 -18.36
CA ARG A 47 -5.31 -4.24 -19.52
C ARG A 47 -6.50 -4.58 -20.43
N ARG A 48 -7.50 -3.72 -20.47
CA ARG A 48 -8.47 -3.69 -21.58
C ARG A 48 -7.84 -3.06 -22.81
N PRO A 49 -8.08 -3.58 -24.04
CA PRO A 49 -7.54 -3.00 -25.25
C PRO A 49 -8.18 -1.63 -25.54
N LYS A 50 -7.35 -0.67 -25.95
CA LYS A 50 -7.80 0.69 -26.37
C LYS A 50 -8.57 0.60 -27.69
N PRO A 51 -9.70 1.32 -27.84
CA PRO A 51 -10.36 1.48 -29.13
C PRO A 51 -9.53 2.41 -30.04
N LYS A 52 -9.49 2.07 -31.33
CA LYS A 52 -8.80 2.83 -32.40
C LYS A 52 -9.46 4.19 -32.61
N PRO A 53 -8.71 5.26 -32.94
CA PRO A 53 -9.29 6.56 -33.23
C PRO A 53 -9.97 6.57 -34.61
N VAL A 54 -11.21 7.06 -34.65
CA VAL A 54 -11.96 7.35 -35.87
C VAL A 54 -11.60 8.75 -36.33
N ARG A 55 -11.22 8.90 -37.62
CA ARG A 55 -10.96 10.17 -38.28
C ARG A 55 -12.24 11.00 -38.41
N PRO A 56 -12.21 12.31 -38.20
CA PRO A 56 -13.35 13.16 -38.48
C PRO A 56 -13.47 13.45 -39.99
N SER A 57 -14.65 13.27 -40.53
CA SER A 57 -15.02 13.73 -41.89
C SER A 57 -15.43 15.21 -41.86
N THR A 58 -14.87 15.94 -42.79
CA THR A 58 -15.22 17.35 -43.08
C THR A 58 -16.60 17.44 -43.70
N THR A 59 -17.50 18.26 -43.18
CA THR A 59 -18.70 18.72 -43.85
C THR A 59 -18.93 20.23 -43.66
N ARG A 60 -19.36 20.82 -44.77
CA ARG A 60 -19.49 22.24 -45.09
C ARG A 60 -20.51 23.01 -44.26
N LYS A 61 -20.25 24.31 -44.05
CA LYS A 61 -21.19 25.30 -43.53
C LYS A 61 -22.35 25.57 -44.51
N PRO A 62 -23.58 25.78 -44.02
CA PRO A 62 -24.62 26.53 -44.69
C PRO A 62 -24.78 27.93 -44.09
N PRO A 63 -25.51 28.85 -44.82
CA PRO A 63 -25.40 30.28 -44.61
C PRO A 63 -26.37 30.87 -43.58
N ALA A 64 -26.06 32.09 -43.15
CA ALA A 64 -26.75 32.88 -42.13
C ALA A 64 -28.19 33.27 -42.49
N HIS A 65 -29.12 33.11 -41.54
CA HIS A 65 -30.42 33.77 -41.58
C HIS A 65 -30.65 34.64 -40.32
N LYS A 66 -31.38 35.75 -40.58
CA LYS A 66 -31.63 36.90 -39.72
C LYS A 66 -32.42 36.57 -38.44
N LYS A 67 -32.10 37.30 -37.37
CA LYS A 67 -32.82 37.31 -36.08
C LYS A 67 -34.22 37.92 -36.16
N PRO A 68 -35.19 37.41 -35.40
CA PRO A 68 -36.30 38.15 -34.81
C PRO A 68 -36.09 38.45 -33.32
N SER A 69 -36.71 39.52 -32.85
CA SER A 69 -36.63 40.12 -31.51
C SER A 69 -37.27 39.25 -30.39
N PRO A 70 -36.88 39.46 -29.11
CA PRO A 70 -37.21 38.56 -28.02
C PRO A 70 -38.61 38.82 -27.41
N PRO A 71 -39.30 37.77 -26.96
CA PRO A 71 -40.45 37.91 -26.04
C PRO A 71 -40.01 37.96 -24.56
N ALA A 72 -40.88 38.55 -23.73
CA ALA A 72 -40.68 38.88 -22.32
C ALA A 72 -40.35 37.69 -21.38
N PRO A 73 -39.73 37.92 -20.19
CA PRO A 73 -39.21 36.89 -19.32
C PRO A 73 -40.37 36.17 -18.58
N LYS A 74 -40.27 34.83 -18.63
CA LYS A 74 -41.02 33.93 -17.70
C LYS A 74 -40.21 33.73 -16.45
N PRO A 75 -40.83 33.38 -15.29
CA PRO A 75 -40.15 33.27 -14.01
C PRO A 75 -39.06 32.20 -14.01
N GLU A 76 -37.96 32.56 -13.38
CA GLU A 76 -36.75 31.76 -13.22
C GLU A 76 -37.07 30.42 -12.54
N HIS A 77 -36.94 29.33 -13.32
CA HIS A 77 -36.62 28.02 -12.75
C HIS A 77 -35.16 28.05 -12.37
N GLU A 78 -34.85 27.82 -11.13
CA GLU A 78 -33.51 27.49 -10.63
C GLU A 78 -32.89 26.43 -11.57
N PRO A 79 -31.64 26.61 -12.04
CA PRO A 79 -30.98 25.62 -12.87
C PRO A 79 -30.76 24.37 -12.05
N GLN A 80 -31.52 23.32 -12.28
CA GLN A 80 -31.15 21.97 -11.83
C GLN A 80 -29.87 21.60 -12.58
N GLU A 81 -28.76 21.54 -11.84
CA GLU A 81 -27.53 20.94 -12.34
C GLU A 81 -27.86 19.55 -12.90
N PRO A 82 -27.37 19.21 -14.10
CA PRO A 82 -27.58 17.87 -14.66
C PRO A 82 -26.92 16.87 -13.72
N THR A 83 -27.72 16.06 -13.04
CA THR A 83 -27.22 15.00 -12.18
C THR A 83 -26.79 13.82 -13.05
N ASP A 84 -25.54 13.81 -13.46
CA ASP A 84 -24.88 12.73 -14.26
C ASP A 84 -24.76 11.40 -13.51
N PHE A 85 -25.44 11.24 -12.39
CA PHE A 85 -25.30 10.06 -11.53
C PHE A 85 -26.58 9.24 -11.50
N PRO A 86 -26.47 7.91 -11.59
CA PRO A 86 -27.59 7.03 -11.45
C PRO A 86 -28.21 7.17 -10.02
N PRO A 87 -29.53 6.99 -9.90
CA PRO A 87 -30.19 7.04 -8.58
C PRO A 87 -29.68 5.91 -7.66
N PRO A 88 -29.81 6.06 -6.35
CA PRO A 88 -29.51 5.00 -5.39
C PRO A 88 -30.30 3.73 -5.69
N ILE A 89 -29.64 2.58 -5.51
CA ILE A 89 -30.24 1.24 -5.68
C ILE A 89 -30.73 0.78 -4.32
N LEU A 90 -32.01 0.42 -4.24
CA LEU A 90 -32.60 -0.14 -3.02
C LEU A 90 -32.02 -1.49 -2.68
N GLY A 91 -31.84 -1.75 -1.40
CA GLY A 91 -31.49 -3.05 -0.85
C GLY A 91 -32.66 -4.03 -0.86
N PRO A 92 -32.44 -5.32 -0.57
CA PRO A 92 -33.51 -6.27 -0.33
C PRO A 92 -34.30 -5.85 0.94
N PRO A 93 -35.59 -6.26 1.06
CA PRO A 93 -36.37 -6.06 2.27
C PRO A 93 -35.60 -6.58 3.51
N SER A 94 -35.64 -5.82 4.59
CA SER A 94 -34.97 -6.18 5.84
C SER A 94 -35.99 -6.45 6.95
N GLU A 95 -35.70 -7.43 7.81
CA GLU A 95 -36.45 -7.71 9.03
C GLU A 95 -36.18 -6.64 10.11
N PHE A 96 -35.11 -5.85 9.96
CA PHE A 96 -34.74 -4.81 10.92
C PHE A 96 -35.34 -3.46 10.49
N PRO A 97 -36.20 -2.84 11.33
CA PRO A 97 -36.88 -1.58 10.99
C PRO A 97 -35.89 -0.39 10.88
N ASP A 98 -34.73 -0.47 11.52
CA ASP A 98 -33.67 0.55 11.48
C ASP A 98 -32.66 0.34 10.33
N CYS A 99 -32.85 -0.68 9.48
CA CYS A 99 -32.03 -0.90 8.33
C CYS A 99 -32.33 0.13 7.23
N PRO A 100 -31.32 0.90 6.75
CA PRO A 100 -31.53 1.83 5.63
C PRO A 100 -32.04 1.09 4.37
N ARG A 101 -32.96 1.71 3.65
CA ARG A 101 -33.61 1.10 2.48
C ARG A 101 -32.65 0.75 1.34
N GLU A 102 -31.55 1.49 1.25
CA GLU A 102 -30.50 1.28 0.25
C GLU A 102 -29.54 0.16 0.64
N CYS A 103 -29.55 -0.27 1.89
CA CYS A 103 -28.59 -1.23 2.44
C CYS A 103 -29.21 -2.60 2.65
N PHE A 104 -28.38 -3.54 3.06
CA PHE A 104 -28.80 -4.88 3.46
C PHE A 104 -28.28 -5.19 4.88
N CYS A 105 -29.18 -5.63 5.74
CA CYS A 105 -28.89 -6.07 7.10
C CYS A 105 -29.24 -7.56 7.19
N PRO A 106 -28.26 -8.46 7.09
CA PRO A 106 -28.54 -9.89 7.10
C PRO A 106 -28.98 -10.35 8.49
N PRO A 107 -30.07 -11.15 8.60
CA PRO A 107 -30.52 -11.69 9.90
C PRO A 107 -29.45 -12.53 10.59
N SER A 108 -28.64 -13.26 9.83
CA SER A 108 -27.55 -14.10 10.36
C SER A 108 -26.37 -13.28 10.95
N TYR A 109 -26.23 -12.01 10.54
CA TYR A 109 -25.15 -11.12 10.96
C TYR A 109 -25.69 -9.73 11.29
N PRO A 110 -26.47 -9.59 12.38
CA PRO A 110 -27.20 -8.36 12.70
C PRO A 110 -26.30 -7.14 12.92
N ASN A 111 -25.01 -7.35 13.17
CA ASN A 111 -24.02 -6.30 13.41
C ASN A 111 -23.30 -5.87 12.13
N ALA A 112 -23.67 -6.38 10.94
CA ALA A 112 -23.11 -5.98 9.67
C ALA A 112 -24.13 -5.17 8.86
N LEU A 113 -23.66 -4.07 8.26
CA LEU A 113 -24.44 -3.21 7.38
C LEU A 113 -23.79 -3.19 6.00
N TYR A 114 -24.44 -3.78 5.00
CA TYR A 114 -23.97 -3.87 3.62
C TYR A 114 -24.66 -2.81 2.75
N CYS A 115 -23.90 -1.79 2.37
CA CYS A 115 -24.37 -0.69 1.51
C CYS A 115 -23.48 -0.52 0.27
N GLU A 116 -22.70 -1.52 -0.09
CA GLU A 116 -21.80 -1.48 -1.24
C GLU A 116 -22.58 -1.56 -2.57
N ASN A 117 -22.06 -0.91 -3.62
CA ASN A 117 -22.61 -0.93 -4.98
C ASN A 117 -24.08 -0.42 -5.05
N ARG A 118 -24.41 0.62 -4.26
CA ARG A 118 -25.78 1.16 -4.13
C ARG A 118 -25.97 2.54 -4.74
N ASN A 119 -24.97 3.07 -5.46
CA ASN A 119 -24.98 4.43 -6.01
C ASN A 119 -25.18 5.53 -4.95
N LEU A 120 -24.78 5.27 -3.71
CA LEU A 120 -24.92 6.22 -2.62
C LEU A 120 -24.05 7.46 -2.84
N ARG A 121 -24.60 8.63 -2.59
CA ARG A 121 -23.86 9.92 -2.59
C ARG A 121 -23.48 10.40 -1.20
N LYS A 122 -24.14 9.88 -0.17
CA LYS A 122 -23.92 10.19 1.24
C LYS A 122 -23.91 8.88 2.04
N VAL A 123 -23.26 8.92 3.19
CA VAL A 123 -23.34 7.83 4.16
C VAL A 123 -24.78 7.79 4.70
N PRO A 124 -25.48 6.64 4.64
CA PRO A 124 -26.81 6.51 5.20
C PRO A 124 -26.78 6.55 6.74
N VAL A 125 -27.96 6.64 7.37
CA VAL A 125 -28.07 6.48 8.82
C VAL A 125 -27.60 5.09 9.22
N ILE A 126 -26.65 5.01 10.15
CA ILE A 126 -26.05 3.73 10.58
C ILE A 126 -26.78 3.26 11.83
N PRO A 127 -27.35 2.03 11.86
CA PRO A 127 -27.90 1.44 13.07
C PRO A 127 -26.85 1.34 14.19
N PHE A 128 -27.22 1.67 15.42
CA PHE A 128 -26.30 1.70 16.58
C PHE A 128 -25.61 0.36 16.84
N ARG A 129 -26.25 -0.77 16.48
CA ARG A 129 -25.71 -2.12 16.63
C ARG A 129 -24.60 -2.48 15.63
N THR A 130 -24.30 -1.58 14.66
CA THR A 130 -23.36 -1.88 13.56
C THR A 130 -21.93 -1.95 14.07
N HIS A 131 -21.28 -3.10 13.83
CA HIS A 131 -19.84 -3.30 14.05
C HIS A 131 -19.05 -3.23 12.74
N TYR A 132 -19.67 -3.65 11.63
CA TYR A 132 -19.05 -3.77 10.32
C TYR A 132 -19.84 -3.00 9.29
N LEU A 133 -19.24 -1.95 8.73
CA LEU A 133 -19.88 -1.05 7.78
C LEU A 133 -19.20 -1.16 6.41
N TYR A 134 -19.97 -1.60 5.41
CA TYR A 134 -19.51 -1.77 4.03
C TYR A 134 -20.16 -0.73 3.12
N LEU A 135 -19.39 0.27 2.69
CA LEU A 135 -19.82 1.39 1.84
C LEU A 135 -19.00 1.50 0.55
N GLN A 136 -18.22 0.48 0.20
CA GLN A 136 -17.36 0.51 -0.98
C GLN A 136 -18.16 0.57 -2.28
N ASN A 137 -17.51 1.07 -3.34
CA ASN A 137 -18.08 1.17 -4.69
C ASN A 137 -19.36 2.03 -4.76
N ASN A 138 -19.33 3.22 -4.18
CA ASN A 138 -20.43 4.19 -4.24
C ASN A 138 -19.92 5.53 -4.81
N TYR A 139 -20.70 6.56 -4.71
CA TYR A 139 -20.40 7.91 -5.17
C TYR A 139 -20.30 8.92 -4.01
N ILE A 140 -19.99 8.45 -2.80
CA ILE A 140 -19.86 9.29 -1.61
C ILE A 140 -18.71 10.27 -1.80
N ASP A 141 -18.99 11.57 -1.66
CA ASP A 141 -18.01 12.64 -1.87
C ASP A 141 -17.48 13.25 -0.57
N GLN A 142 -18.22 13.08 0.53
CA GLN A 142 -17.82 13.55 1.86
C GLN A 142 -18.29 12.62 2.97
N VAL A 143 -17.54 12.58 4.07
CA VAL A 143 -17.89 11.86 5.29
C VAL A 143 -18.19 12.88 6.38
N THR A 144 -19.45 12.93 6.80
CA THR A 144 -19.96 13.86 7.82
C THR A 144 -20.20 13.16 9.16
N ALA A 145 -20.30 13.92 10.25
CA ALA A 145 -20.41 13.37 11.61
C ALA A 145 -21.79 12.76 11.92
N ASP A 146 -22.86 13.28 11.34
CA ASP A 146 -24.22 12.88 11.68
C ASP A 146 -24.51 11.38 11.58
N PRO A 147 -24.15 10.68 10.49
CA PRO A 147 -24.42 9.24 10.38
C PRO A 147 -23.69 8.39 11.43
N PHE A 148 -22.60 8.89 12.01
CA PHE A 148 -21.73 8.17 12.96
C PHE A 148 -22.02 8.52 14.43
N LYS A 149 -22.97 9.40 14.71
CA LYS A 149 -23.17 10.04 16.02
C LYS A 149 -23.34 9.07 17.19
N ASN A 150 -23.92 7.89 16.96
CA ASN A 150 -24.17 6.89 18.01
C ASN A 150 -23.54 5.54 17.70
N CYS A 151 -22.51 5.51 16.83
CA CYS A 151 -21.93 4.27 16.30
C CYS A 151 -20.69 3.82 17.09
N THR A 152 -20.74 3.87 18.42
CA THR A 152 -19.59 3.54 19.29
C THR A 152 -19.08 2.12 19.11
N GLU A 153 -19.92 1.19 18.64
CA GLU A 153 -19.59 -0.21 18.46
C GLU A 153 -18.90 -0.53 17.13
N LEU A 154 -18.72 0.47 16.25
CA LEU A 154 -18.03 0.27 14.97
C LEU A 154 -16.59 -0.19 15.17
N LYS A 155 -16.23 -1.30 14.47
CA LYS A 155 -14.90 -1.91 14.45
C LYS A 155 -14.25 -1.85 13.08
N TRP A 156 -15.06 -1.84 12.02
CA TRP A 156 -14.61 -1.88 10.65
C TRP A 156 -15.44 -0.94 9.79
N ILE A 157 -14.76 -0.06 9.06
CA ILE A 157 -15.37 0.81 8.06
C ILE A 157 -14.63 0.62 6.73
N ASN A 158 -15.37 0.24 5.69
CA ASN A 158 -14.87 0.18 4.32
C ASN A 158 -15.55 1.23 3.46
N LEU A 159 -14.80 2.25 3.06
CA LEU A 159 -15.19 3.36 2.18
C LEU A 159 -14.39 3.33 0.86
N GLU A 160 -13.79 2.19 0.49
CA GLU A 160 -12.99 2.04 -0.72
C GLU A 160 -13.81 2.40 -1.98
N ASN A 161 -13.12 2.93 -2.98
CA ASN A 161 -13.68 3.20 -4.30
C ASN A 161 -14.95 4.07 -4.25
N ASN A 162 -14.79 5.25 -3.66
CA ASN A 162 -15.77 6.33 -3.60
C ASN A 162 -15.18 7.61 -4.24
N ARG A 163 -15.72 8.77 -3.92
CA ARG A 163 -15.26 10.07 -4.43
C ARG A 163 -14.92 11.02 -3.29
N ILE A 164 -14.60 10.50 -2.11
CA ILE A 164 -14.43 11.26 -0.87
C ILE A 164 -13.27 12.23 -1.02
N ARG A 165 -13.59 13.52 -0.86
CA ARG A 165 -12.65 14.65 -0.85
C ARG A 165 -12.47 15.25 0.52
N LEU A 166 -13.49 15.12 1.36
CA LEU A 166 -13.56 15.72 2.67
C LEU A 166 -14.02 14.70 3.71
N VAL A 167 -13.34 14.67 4.83
CA VAL A 167 -13.78 14.05 6.07
C VAL A 167 -13.95 15.16 7.09
N GLU A 168 -15.14 15.28 7.65
CA GLU A 168 -15.43 16.26 8.70
C GLU A 168 -14.58 15.95 9.94
N LYS A 169 -14.15 16.99 10.64
CA LYS A 169 -13.33 16.82 11.85
C LYS A 169 -14.08 16.01 12.91
N GLN A 170 -13.31 15.25 13.69
CA GLN A 170 -13.80 14.45 14.81
C GLN A 170 -14.80 13.32 14.45
N VAL A 171 -15.00 13.00 13.17
CA VAL A 171 -15.88 11.88 12.78
C VAL A 171 -15.36 10.57 13.37
N PHE A 172 -14.10 10.27 13.16
CA PHE A 172 -13.53 8.99 13.59
C PHE A 172 -13.05 9.00 15.04
N GLU A 173 -12.72 10.16 15.61
CA GLU A 173 -12.33 10.28 17.03
C GLU A 173 -13.42 9.76 17.99
N LYS A 174 -14.70 9.91 17.60
CA LYS A 174 -15.85 9.45 18.37
C LYS A 174 -16.16 7.96 18.22
N LEU A 175 -15.31 7.21 17.53
CA LEU A 175 -15.44 5.77 17.29
C LEU A 175 -14.34 5.00 18.06
N PRO A 176 -14.46 4.85 19.38
CA PRO A 176 -13.36 4.35 20.22
C PRO A 176 -12.99 2.89 19.95
N ASN A 177 -13.92 2.11 19.39
CA ASN A 177 -13.73 0.69 19.08
C ASN A 177 -13.27 0.44 17.63
N LEU A 178 -13.03 1.50 16.83
CA LEU A 178 -12.63 1.35 15.44
C LEU A 178 -11.20 0.82 15.32
N LEU A 179 -11.06 -0.34 14.68
CA LEU A 179 -9.79 -1.05 14.46
C LEU A 179 -9.32 -0.95 12.99
N TYR A 180 -10.25 -0.93 12.04
CA TYR A 180 -9.95 -1.01 10.61
C TYR A 180 -10.68 0.11 9.85
N LEU A 181 -9.90 0.98 9.20
CA LEU A 181 -10.43 2.06 8.35
C LEU A 181 -9.82 1.97 6.95
N TYR A 182 -10.65 1.67 5.96
CA TYR A 182 -10.27 1.53 4.57
C TYR A 182 -10.93 2.63 3.73
N MET A 183 -10.08 3.47 3.13
CA MET A 183 -10.49 4.60 2.31
C MET A 183 -9.67 4.68 1.01
N GLU A 184 -9.23 3.54 0.49
CA GLU A 184 -8.49 3.47 -0.76
C GLU A 184 -9.34 3.95 -1.93
N ARG A 185 -8.67 4.38 -3.02
CA ARG A 185 -9.35 4.79 -4.27
C ARG A 185 -10.41 5.87 -4.05
N ASN A 186 -10.00 6.94 -3.38
CA ASN A 186 -10.79 8.14 -3.14
C ASN A 186 -10.09 9.38 -3.70
N GLN A 187 -10.49 10.58 -3.30
CA GLN A 187 -9.94 11.84 -3.78
C GLN A 187 -9.41 12.70 -2.62
N LEU A 188 -9.01 12.08 -1.51
CA LEU A 188 -8.45 12.77 -0.35
C LEU A 188 -7.15 13.49 -0.71
N LYS A 189 -7.01 14.75 -0.29
CA LYS A 189 -5.78 15.57 -0.47
C LYS A 189 -4.89 15.58 0.77
N GLU A 190 -5.45 15.22 1.90
CA GLU A 190 -4.72 15.10 3.19
C GLU A 190 -5.20 13.86 3.96
N VAL A 191 -4.36 13.40 4.87
CA VAL A 191 -4.73 12.34 5.82
C VAL A 191 -5.81 12.91 6.75
N PRO A 192 -6.92 12.17 7.00
CA PRO A 192 -7.92 12.62 7.97
C PRO A 192 -7.31 12.93 9.34
N SER A 193 -7.73 14.03 9.94
CA SER A 193 -7.38 14.34 11.33
C SER A 193 -8.22 13.53 12.30
N ASP A 194 -7.80 13.53 13.56
CA ASP A 194 -8.59 13.00 14.67
C ASP A 194 -8.96 11.51 14.51
N LEU A 195 -7.99 10.71 14.04
CA LEU A 195 -8.12 9.26 13.95
C LEU A 195 -8.06 8.62 15.35
N PRO A 196 -8.85 7.55 15.63
CA PRO A 196 -8.84 6.90 16.93
C PRO A 196 -7.52 6.17 17.19
N SER A 197 -7.02 6.27 18.41
CA SER A 197 -5.73 5.67 18.80
C SER A 197 -5.73 4.13 18.78
N GLY A 198 -6.91 3.50 18.81
CA GLY A 198 -7.08 2.05 18.76
C GLY A 198 -6.94 1.43 17.37
N LEU A 199 -6.77 2.23 16.29
CA LEU A 199 -6.63 1.68 14.94
C LEU A 199 -5.47 0.69 14.84
N GLU A 200 -5.76 -0.48 14.25
CA GLU A 200 -4.79 -1.51 13.88
C GLU A 200 -4.39 -1.41 12.41
N GLN A 201 -5.33 -1.02 11.52
CA GLN A 201 -5.04 -0.85 10.09
C GLN A 201 -5.67 0.41 9.52
N LEU A 202 -4.85 1.17 8.81
CA LEU A 202 -5.25 2.37 8.07
C LEU A 202 -4.82 2.25 6.62
N ARG A 203 -5.78 2.20 5.70
CA ARG A 203 -5.52 2.14 4.26
C ARG A 203 -6.04 3.38 3.56
N LEU A 204 -5.12 4.15 2.99
CA LEU A 204 -5.38 5.41 2.30
C LEU A 204 -4.76 5.44 0.90
N SER A 205 -4.45 4.28 0.34
CA SER A 205 -3.80 4.18 -0.96
C SER A 205 -4.69 4.69 -2.11
N ARG A 206 -4.06 5.03 -3.23
CA ARG A 206 -4.77 5.50 -4.44
C ARG A 206 -5.69 6.70 -4.17
N ASN A 207 -5.15 7.70 -3.47
CA ASN A 207 -5.75 9.00 -3.22
C ASN A 207 -4.90 10.10 -3.88
N GLN A 208 -5.08 11.34 -3.47
CA GLN A 208 -4.31 12.50 -3.93
C GLN A 208 -3.57 13.16 -2.76
N ILE A 209 -3.24 12.38 -1.72
CA ILE A 209 -2.69 12.89 -0.47
C ILE A 209 -1.30 13.49 -0.72
N SER A 210 -1.18 14.76 -0.44
CA SER A 210 0.08 15.52 -0.48
C SER A 210 0.41 16.16 0.87
N LYS A 211 -0.47 16.02 1.86
CA LYS A 211 -0.30 16.61 3.18
C LYS A 211 -0.66 15.61 4.26
N ILE A 212 0.19 15.50 5.26
CA ILE A 212 -0.06 14.76 6.49
C ILE A 212 -0.06 15.79 7.62
N PRO A 213 -1.22 16.07 8.25
CA PRO A 213 -1.28 17.04 9.33
C PRO A 213 -0.35 16.66 10.48
N PRO A 214 0.27 17.64 11.16
CA PRO A 214 1.05 17.36 12.36
C PRO A 214 0.21 16.60 13.40
N GLY A 215 0.75 15.49 13.91
CA GLY A 215 0.04 14.66 14.87
C GLY A 215 -1.04 13.73 14.29
N ALA A 216 -1.18 13.61 12.96
CA ALA A 216 -2.17 12.73 12.34
C ALA A 216 -2.11 11.27 12.81
N PHE A 217 -0.91 10.81 13.20
CA PHE A 217 -0.70 9.46 13.73
C PHE A 217 -0.29 9.46 15.23
N SER A 218 -0.58 10.57 15.93
CA SER A 218 -0.25 10.65 17.36
C SER A 218 -1.03 9.64 18.18
N LYS A 219 -0.35 9.02 19.16
CA LYS A 219 -0.91 8.01 20.07
C LYS A 219 -1.44 6.74 19.38
N MET A 220 -1.15 6.52 18.11
CA MET A 220 -1.61 5.32 17.37
C MET A 220 -0.63 4.14 17.60
N GLU A 221 -0.38 3.80 18.85
CA GLU A 221 0.59 2.76 19.22
C GLU A 221 0.20 1.36 18.74
N HIS A 222 -1.10 1.12 18.48
CA HIS A 222 -1.63 -0.17 18.02
C HIS A 222 -1.61 -0.36 16.50
N LEU A 223 -1.30 0.71 15.74
CA LEU A 223 -1.29 0.63 14.28
C LEU A 223 -0.20 -0.32 13.79
N ALA A 224 -0.65 -1.41 13.16
CA ALA A 224 0.21 -2.45 12.59
C ALA A 224 0.43 -2.29 11.08
N LEU A 225 -0.55 -1.73 10.36
CA LEU A 225 -0.47 -1.51 8.92
C LEU A 225 -0.85 -0.07 8.57
N LEU A 226 0.07 0.62 7.88
CA LEU A 226 -0.18 1.94 7.28
C LEU A 226 0.10 1.88 5.78
N ASP A 227 -0.96 2.00 4.99
CA ASP A 227 -0.86 2.00 3.53
C ASP A 227 -1.20 3.37 2.94
N LEU A 228 -0.18 4.01 2.37
CA LEU A 228 -0.22 5.33 1.73
C LEU A 228 0.25 5.28 0.27
N HIS A 229 0.28 4.09 -0.37
CA HIS A 229 0.80 3.97 -1.72
C HIS A 229 -0.07 4.69 -2.77
N HIS A 230 0.51 5.04 -3.92
CA HIS A 230 -0.19 5.78 -4.97
C HIS A 230 -0.84 7.08 -4.47
N ASN A 231 -0.04 7.94 -3.86
CA ASN A 231 -0.42 9.27 -3.42
C ASN A 231 0.53 10.33 -4.02
N ARG A 232 0.59 11.52 -3.44
CA ARG A 232 1.47 12.64 -3.85
C ARG A 232 2.33 13.11 -2.68
N ILE A 233 2.75 12.20 -1.80
CA ILE A 233 3.51 12.48 -0.60
C ILE A 233 4.96 12.79 -0.99
N GLY A 234 5.43 13.97 -0.65
CA GLY A 234 6.83 14.39 -0.80
C GLY A 234 7.52 14.54 0.55
N ASP A 235 8.82 14.86 0.51
CA ASP A 235 9.66 14.97 1.72
C ASP A 235 9.11 15.99 2.73
N SER A 236 8.56 17.10 2.24
CA SER A 236 7.96 18.15 3.09
C SER A 236 6.72 17.67 3.87
N SER A 237 6.05 16.63 3.38
CA SER A 237 4.86 16.04 4.02
C SER A 237 5.23 15.09 5.16
N LEU A 238 6.46 14.56 5.15
CA LEU A 238 6.98 13.65 6.16
C LEU A 238 7.86 14.39 7.16
N GLY A 239 7.24 15.08 8.12
CA GLY A 239 7.98 15.69 9.23
C GLY A 239 8.81 14.66 10.02
N LYS A 240 9.92 15.08 10.61
CA LYS A 240 10.90 14.19 11.30
C LYS A 240 10.28 13.19 12.28
N ASN A 241 9.15 13.52 12.89
CA ASN A 241 8.54 12.72 13.97
C ASN A 241 7.15 12.20 13.62
N ILE A 242 6.80 12.15 12.32
CA ILE A 242 5.44 11.79 11.90
C ILE A 242 5.07 10.35 12.31
N PHE A 243 6.03 9.44 12.35
CA PHE A 243 5.84 8.02 12.66
C PHE A 243 6.24 7.64 14.10
N LYS A 244 6.64 8.61 14.95
CA LYS A 244 7.26 8.33 16.26
C LYS A 244 6.39 7.51 17.22
N ASP A 245 5.06 7.65 17.12
CA ASP A 245 4.11 7.00 18.03
C ASP A 245 3.64 5.63 17.49
N LEU A 246 4.05 5.24 16.29
CA LEU A 246 3.66 3.97 15.65
C LEU A 246 4.54 2.79 16.12
N LYS A 247 4.57 2.53 17.42
CA LYS A 247 5.51 1.60 18.08
C LYS A 247 5.38 0.15 17.61
N ASN A 248 4.19 -0.26 17.16
CA ASN A 248 3.89 -1.63 16.73
C ASN A 248 3.66 -1.74 15.21
N LEU A 249 4.14 -0.75 14.43
CA LEU A 249 3.97 -0.78 12.99
C LEU A 249 4.79 -1.92 12.39
N ILE A 250 4.11 -2.84 11.70
CA ILE A 250 4.68 -4.00 11.03
C ILE A 250 4.91 -3.69 9.55
N GLN A 251 3.97 -3.01 8.90
CA GLN A 251 4.03 -2.67 7.48
C GLN A 251 3.84 -1.19 7.25
N LEU A 252 4.79 -0.58 6.53
CA LEU A 252 4.70 0.79 6.00
C LEU A 252 4.80 0.75 4.48
N ASN A 253 3.75 1.18 3.80
CA ASN A 253 3.74 1.27 2.35
C ASN A 253 3.64 2.73 1.90
N LEU A 254 4.71 3.26 1.33
CA LEU A 254 4.84 4.59 0.74
C LEU A 254 5.19 4.50 -0.77
N ALA A 255 4.97 3.35 -1.41
CA ALA A 255 5.28 3.16 -2.82
C ALA A 255 4.44 4.09 -3.72
N HIS A 256 4.95 4.42 -4.92
CA HIS A 256 4.27 5.32 -5.86
C HIS A 256 3.90 6.68 -5.26
N ASN A 257 4.88 7.34 -4.67
CA ASN A 257 4.80 8.72 -4.18
C ASN A 257 5.89 9.58 -4.86
N ILE A 258 6.23 10.73 -4.32
CA ILE A 258 7.23 11.65 -4.89
C ILE A 258 8.37 11.96 -3.91
N LEU A 259 8.72 10.99 -3.06
CA LEU A 259 9.81 11.10 -2.09
C LEU A 259 11.16 11.16 -2.82
N ARG A 260 12.04 12.07 -2.41
CA ARG A 260 13.43 12.17 -2.85
C ARG A 260 14.41 11.63 -1.82
N LYS A 261 13.96 11.52 -0.57
CA LYS A 261 14.75 11.05 0.57
C LYS A 261 14.07 9.88 1.27
N MET A 262 14.87 9.09 1.95
CA MET A 262 14.33 8.07 2.85
C MET A 262 13.49 8.72 3.96
N PRO A 263 12.32 8.17 4.33
CA PRO A 263 11.49 8.72 5.40
C PRO A 263 12.22 8.65 6.74
N ALA A 264 12.31 9.79 7.45
CA ALA A 264 13.06 9.86 8.70
C ALA A 264 12.32 9.17 9.87
N ASN A 265 13.11 8.63 10.83
CA ASN A 265 12.61 8.09 12.11
C ASN A 265 11.44 7.09 11.96
N ILE A 266 11.52 6.20 10.97
CA ILE A 266 10.56 5.10 10.85
C ILE A 266 10.72 4.11 12.01
N PRO A 267 9.60 3.48 12.45
CA PRO A 267 9.61 2.56 13.59
C PRO A 267 10.53 1.36 13.39
N LYS A 268 11.27 1.00 14.44
CA LYS A 268 12.17 -0.18 14.41
C LYS A 268 11.42 -1.52 14.48
N SER A 269 10.12 -1.48 14.77
CA SER A 269 9.21 -2.64 14.74
C SER A 269 8.87 -3.12 13.32
N LEU A 270 9.22 -2.35 12.29
CA LEU A 270 8.88 -2.68 10.91
C LEU A 270 9.44 -4.04 10.51
N PHE A 271 8.58 -4.80 9.83
CA PHE A 271 8.86 -6.04 9.14
C PHE A 271 8.90 -5.85 7.62
N GLN A 272 8.07 -4.96 7.09
CA GLN A 272 7.97 -4.66 5.66
C GLN A 272 8.01 -3.14 5.40
N LEU A 273 8.89 -2.72 4.50
CA LEU A 273 9.02 -1.34 4.04
C LEU A 273 8.95 -1.28 2.52
N PHE A 274 7.91 -0.63 1.98
CA PHE A 274 7.71 -0.47 0.54
C PHE A 274 7.86 1.00 0.14
N LEU A 275 8.87 1.27 -0.70
CA LEU A 275 9.25 2.57 -1.22
C LEU A 275 9.39 2.58 -2.75
N ASP A 276 8.85 1.56 -3.43
CA ASP A 276 8.90 1.46 -4.89
C ASP A 276 8.35 2.71 -5.58
N LYS A 277 8.90 3.04 -6.76
CA LYS A 277 8.40 4.16 -7.60
C LYS A 277 8.28 5.47 -6.84
N ASN A 278 9.39 5.88 -6.29
CA ASN A 278 9.66 7.19 -5.76
C ASN A 278 10.85 7.82 -6.52
N ASN A 279 11.44 8.87 -6.00
CA ASN A 279 12.57 9.58 -6.60
C ASN A 279 13.79 9.54 -5.66
N ILE A 280 13.95 8.47 -4.88
CA ILE A 280 15.00 8.37 -3.86
C ILE A 280 16.35 8.19 -4.54
N GLU A 281 17.32 9.05 -4.18
CA GLU A 281 18.66 9.06 -4.77
C GLU A 281 19.72 8.48 -3.85
N GLU A 282 19.50 8.53 -2.53
CA GLU A 282 20.44 8.09 -1.52
C GLU A 282 19.78 7.47 -0.29
N ILE A 283 20.51 6.60 0.39
CA ILE A 283 20.13 6.03 1.70
C ILE A 283 21.17 6.52 2.72
N PRO A 284 20.76 7.13 3.85
CA PRO A 284 21.70 7.55 4.90
C PRO A 284 22.50 6.37 5.45
N GLN A 285 23.77 6.60 5.85
CA GLN A 285 24.71 5.55 6.23
C GLN A 285 24.17 4.56 7.26
N ASP A 286 23.56 5.00 8.32
CA ASP A 286 23.09 4.15 9.40
C ASP A 286 21.55 3.94 9.35
N TYR A 287 20.94 4.11 8.17
CA TYR A 287 19.47 4.14 8.05
C TYR A 287 18.80 2.87 8.59
N PHE A 288 19.32 1.70 8.22
CA PHE A 288 18.79 0.41 8.64
C PHE A 288 19.45 -0.15 9.92
N LYS A 289 20.35 0.63 10.55
CA LYS A 289 20.93 0.25 11.83
C LYS A 289 19.84 0.04 12.88
N ASP A 290 20.00 -0.96 13.72
CA ASP A 290 19.07 -1.33 14.81
C ASP A 290 17.70 -1.87 14.38
N PHE A 291 17.50 -2.19 13.09
CA PHE A 291 16.33 -2.96 12.68
C PHE A 291 16.59 -4.44 12.93
N THR A 292 15.82 -5.02 13.85
CA THR A 292 15.98 -6.44 14.23
C THR A 292 14.92 -7.36 13.63
N HIS A 293 13.92 -6.78 12.95
CA HIS A 293 12.79 -7.53 12.39
C HIS A 293 12.49 -7.19 10.92
N LEU A 294 13.22 -6.24 10.33
CA LEU A 294 12.98 -5.80 8.95
C LEU A 294 13.43 -6.87 7.97
N ALA A 295 12.47 -7.60 7.41
CA ALA A 295 12.73 -8.71 6.50
C ALA A 295 12.54 -8.36 5.03
N PHE A 296 11.63 -7.45 4.71
CA PHE A 296 11.28 -7.10 3.32
C PHE A 296 11.49 -5.61 3.07
N VAL A 297 12.38 -5.28 2.12
CA VAL A 297 12.64 -3.90 1.68
C VAL A 297 12.49 -3.80 0.18
N ARG A 298 11.61 -2.91 -0.28
CA ARG A 298 11.38 -2.67 -1.71
C ARG A 298 11.67 -1.22 -2.05
N LEU A 299 12.62 -1.02 -2.97
CA LEU A 299 13.11 0.26 -3.47
C LEU A 299 13.18 0.28 -5.00
N ASN A 300 12.36 -0.56 -5.68
CA ASN A 300 12.35 -0.61 -7.13
C ASN A 300 11.91 0.72 -7.76
N HIS A 301 12.41 1.01 -8.97
CA HIS A 301 12.04 2.23 -9.69
C HIS A 301 12.29 3.50 -8.87
N ASN A 302 13.49 3.63 -8.34
CA ASN A 302 14.01 4.83 -7.72
C ASN A 302 15.21 5.38 -8.52
N HIS A 303 15.98 6.27 -7.97
CA HIS A 303 17.16 6.85 -8.61
C HIS A 303 18.46 6.51 -7.85
N LEU A 304 18.49 5.37 -7.16
CA LEU A 304 19.64 4.93 -6.40
C LEU A 304 20.83 4.63 -7.34
N SER A 305 22.01 5.08 -6.95
CA SER A 305 23.28 4.79 -7.60
C SER A 305 24.29 4.36 -6.55
N ASP A 306 25.44 3.80 -6.95
CA ASP A 306 26.48 3.37 -6.01
C ASP A 306 26.96 4.50 -5.09
N LYS A 307 26.94 5.75 -5.56
CA LYS A 307 27.28 6.94 -4.74
C LYS A 307 26.26 7.21 -3.63
N GLY A 308 25.00 6.85 -3.84
CA GLY A 308 23.91 7.04 -2.88
C GLY A 308 23.76 5.86 -1.91
N LEU A 309 24.58 4.80 -2.05
CA LEU A 309 24.52 3.60 -1.22
C LEU A 309 25.78 3.47 -0.36
N PRO A 310 25.70 3.70 0.96
CA PRO A 310 26.79 3.37 1.88
C PRO A 310 27.15 1.88 1.85
N LYS A 311 28.44 1.56 1.97
CA LYS A 311 29.00 0.23 1.72
C LYS A 311 28.31 -0.94 2.45
N LEU A 312 27.80 -0.73 3.66
CA LEU A 312 27.18 -1.78 4.49
C LEU A 312 25.71 -1.48 4.83
N VAL A 313 25.05 -0.62 4.05
CA VAL A 313 23.69 -0.16 4.38
C VAL A 313 22.67 -1.30 4.42
N PHE A 314 22.88 -2.36 3.64
CA PHE A 314 22.01 -3.55 3.63
C PHE A 314 22.57 -4.73 4.46
N ASN A 315 23.60 -4.50 5.27
CA ASN A 315 24.09 -5.54 6.19
C ASN A 315 23.19 -5.66 7.43
N VAL A 316 21.97 -6.10 7.21
CA VAL A 316 20.91 -6.26 8.22
C VAL A 316 20.56 -7.73 8.36
N SER A 317 20.84 -8.32 9.52
CA SER A 317 20.70 -9.78 9.74
C SER A 317 19.28 -10.31 9.64
N SER A 318 18.27 -9.45 9.80
CA SER A 318 16.86 -9.83 9.62
C SER A 318 16.36 -9.73 8.19
N MET A 319 17.15 -9.13 7.26
CA MET A 319 16.69 -8.88 5.89
C MET A 319 16.77 -10.17 5.06
N LEU A 320 15.62 -10.58 4.53
CA LEU A 320 15.46 -11.80 3.73
C LEU A 320 15.22 -11.51 2.25
N ASP A 321 14.57 -10.39 1.94
CA ASP A 321 14.18 -10.05 0.57
C ASP A 321 14.42 -8.56 0.29
N LEU A 322 15.28 -8.29 -0.71
CA LEU A 322 15.69 -6.94 -1.09
C LEU A 322 15.45 -6.68 -2.57
N HIS A 323 14.61 -5.69 -2.86
CA HIS A 323 14.28 -5.27 -4.22
C HIS A 323 14.87 -3.90 -4.54
N LEU A 324 15.78 -3.87 -5.50
CA LEU A 324 16.49 -2.68 -6.01
C LEU A 324 16.38 -2.56 -7.54
N SER A 325 15.43 -3.23 -8.18
CA SER A 325 15.28 -3.25 -9.64
C SER A 325 14.93 -1.85 -10.18
N HIS A 326 15.30 -1.58 -11.43
CA HIS A 326 15.04 -0.30 -12.09
C HIS A 326 15.60 0.90 -11.31
N ASN A 327 16.89 0.81 -10.95
CA ASN A 327 17.69 1.90 -10.40
C ASN A 327 18.88 2.21 -11.33
N ARG A 328 19.97 2.76 -10.82
CA ARG A 328 21.18 3.15 -11.57
C ARG A 328 22.44 2.57 -10.91
N LEU A 329 22.35 1.34 -10.43
CA LEU A 329 23.45 0.65 -9.76
C LEU A 329 24.39 0.06 -10.81
N SER A 330 25.69 0.34 -10.72
CA SER A 330 26.72 -0.27 -11.56
C SER A 330 27.39 -1.46 -10.89
N THR A 331 27.15 -1.65 -9.58
CA THR A 331 27.67 -2.79 -8.81
C THR A 331 26.58 -3.41 -7.94
N ILE A 332 26.80 -4.67 -7.53
CA ILE A 332 25.94 -5.33 -6.55
C ILE A 332 26.30 -4.77 -5.16
N PRO A 333 25.34 -4.19 -4.41
CA PRO A 333 25.63 -3.69 -3.07
C PRO A 333 25.91 -4.83 -2.10
N GLN A 334 26.74 -4.57 -1.08
CA GLN A 334 27.00 -5.54 -0.02
C GLN A 334 25.74 -5.76 0.83
N PHE A 335 25.48 -7.01 1.17
CA PHE A 335 24.32 -7.45 1.95
C PHE A 335 24.72 -8.51 3.01
N ASN A 336 23.81 -8.82 3.93
CA ASN A 336 24.05 -9.80 4.97
C ASN A 336 23.93 -11.24 4.43
N SER A 337 24.65 -12.18 5.03
CA SER A 337 24.63 -13.61 4.67
C SER A 337 23.25 -14.27 4.78
N GLU A 338 22.35 -13.70 5.58
CA GLU A 338 20.98 -14.20 5.77
C GLU A 338 20.03 -13.88 4.61
N LEU A 339 20.41 -12.98 3.68
CA LEU A 339 19.57 -12.59 2.54
C LEU A 339 19.27 -13.79 1.65
N GLU A 340 17.98 -14.04 1.38
CA GLU A 340 17.54 -15.14 0.52
C GLU A 340 17.19 -14.71 -0.91
N GLN A 341 16.69 -13.50 -1.10
CA GLN A 341 16.27 -13.00 -2.42
C GLN A 341 16.82 -11.61 -2.69
N LEU A 342 17.43 -11.44 -3.88
CA LEU A 342 17.97 -10.16 -4.32
C LEU A 342 17.53 -9.86 -5.75
N HIS A 343 16.81 -8.75 -5.92
CA HIS A 343 16.31 -8.29 -7.21
C HIS A 343 17.02 -7.02 -7.65
N LEU A 344 17.85 -7.13 -8.71
CA LEU A 344 18.67 -6.07 -9.27
C LEU A 344 18.46 -5.90 -10.79
N ASN A 345 17.40 -6.47 -11.33
CA ASN A 345 17.11 -6.35 -12.76
C ASN A 345 16.90 -4.89 -13.21
N HIS A 346 17.27 -4.59 -14.46
CA HIS A 346 17.22 -3.24 -15.02
C HIS A 346 17.97 -2.20 -14.17
N ASN A 347 19.25 -2.44 -13.97
CA ASN A 347 20.25 -1.50 -13.47
C ASN A 347 21.37 -1.35 -14.53
N ASP A 348 22.49 -0.77 -14.15
CA ASP A 348 23.64 -0.53 -15.03
C ASP A 348 24.84 -1.44 -14.68
N ILE A 349 24.59 -2.66 -14.16
CA ILE A 349 25.64 -3.58 -13.71
C ILE A 349 26.35 -4.18 -14.94
N GLU A 350 27.69 -3.99 -15.03
CA GLU A 350 28.51 -4.43 -16.17
C GLU A 350 29.29 -5.71 -15.89
N SER A 351 29.61 -5.99 -14.63
CA SER A 351 30.42 -7.14 -14.23
C SER A 351 29.97 -7.74 -12.89
N LEU A 352 30.27 -9.02 -12.73
CA LEU A 352 30.12 -9.73 -11.47
C LEU A 352 31.50 -10.09 -10.94
N ASN A 353 31.79 -9.74 -9.69
CA ASN A 353 32.99 -10.09 -8.99
C ASN A 353 32.64 -10.78 -7.67
N GLY A 354 32.82 -12.09 -7.59
CA GLY A 354 32.46 -12.89 -6.41
C GLY A 354 33.19 -12.42 -5.15
N THR A 355 34.44 -11.95 -5.26
CA THR A 355 35.21 -11.47 -4.10
C THR A 355 34.67 -10.17 -3.50
N GLU A 356 33.99 -9.35 -4.29
CA GLU A 356 33.40 -8.09 -3.84
C GLU A 356 31.99 -8.25 -3.27
N ILE A 357 31.20 -9.15 -3.85
CA ILE A 357 29.80 -9.37 -3.49
C ILE A 357 29.61 -10.41 -2.40
N CYS A 358 30.60 -11.30 -2.23
CA CYS A 358 30.54 -12.34 -1.21
C CYS A 358 30.70 -11.76 0.19
N PRO A 359 29.77 -12.01 1.14
CA PRO A 359 29.94 -11.58 2.52
C PRO A 359 31.24 -12.09 3.12
N SER A 360 31.98 -11.22 3.81
CA SER A 360 33.41 -11.34 4.16
C SER A 360 33.87 -12.61 4.90
N ASN A 361 32.96 -13.43 5.43
CA ASN A 361 33.30 -14.63 6.20
C ASN A 361 33.02 -15.94 5.46
N SER A 362 32.62 -15.91 4.19
CA SER A 362 32.05 -17.06 3.48
C SER A 362 33.06 -17.88 2.69
N PHE A 363 34.35 -17.50 2.64
CA PHE A 363 35.38 -18.23 1.90
C PHE A 363 35.98 -19.44 2.64
N ASN A 364 35.59 -19.71 3.90
CA ASN A 364 36.02 -20.92 4.58
C ASN A 364 35.27 -22.12 4.02
N MET A 365 35.93 -22.87 3.13
CA MET A 365 35.38 -24.02 2.38
C MET A 365 34.84 -25.16 3.25
N HIS A 366 35.04 -25.12 4.57
CA HIS A 366 34.70 -26.21 5.50
C HIS A 366 33.52 -25.91 6.40
N ASP A 367 32.97 -24.69 6.35
CA ASP A 367 31.88 -24.27 7.22
C ASP A 367 30.56 -24.14 6.42
N GLU A 368 29.77 -25.21 6.37
CA GLU A 368 28.46 -25.20 5.70
C GLU A 368 27.50 -24.24 6.38
N ASP A 369 27.65 -24.02 7.67
CA ASP A 369 26.80 -23.12 8.46
C ASP A 369 27.09 -21.63 8.21
N GLY A 370 28.25 -21.28 7.64
CA GLY A 370 28.66 -19.90 7.32
C GLY A 370 28.39 -19.45 5.88
N ALA A 371 27.85 -20.30 5.03
CA ALA A 371 27.59 -19.97 3.64
C ALA A 371 26.42 -18.97 3.50
N PRO A 372 26.50 -17.96 2.59
CA PRO A 372 25.40 -17.06 2.33
C PRO A 372 24.12 -17.80 1.89
N LYS A 373 22.97 -17.39 2.44
CA LYS A 373 21.69 -18.06 2.22
C LYS A 373 20.98 -17.60 0.95
N LEU A 374 21.65 -16.85 0.08
CA LEU A 374 21.06 -16.33 -1.15
C LEU A 374 20.61 -17.49 -2.08
N ARG A 375 19.32 -17.53 -2.38
CA ARG A 375 18.63 -18.56 -3.16
C ARG A 375 18.21 -18.07 -4.53
N TYR A 376 17.86 -16.80 -4.63
CA TYR A 376 17.38 -16.19 -5.86
C TYR A 376 18.10 -14.87 -6.13
N LEU A 377 18.69 -14.74 -7.32
CA LEU A 377 19.36 -13.54 -7.78
C LEU A 377 18.82 -13.15 -9.16
N ARG A 378 18.23 -11.97 -9.26
CA ARG A 378 17.69 -11.46 -10.51
C ARG A 378 18.49 -10.29 -11.05
N LEU A 379 19.04 -10.46 -12.25
CA LEU A 379 20.00 -9.54 -12.90
C LEU A 379 19.61 -9.19 -14.35
N ASP A 380 18.47 -9.69 -14.87
CA ASP A 380 18.06 -9.40 -16.26
C ASP A 380 17.95 -7.90 -16.55
N GLY A 381 18.24 -7.51 -17.78
CA GLY A 381 18.21 -6.10 -18.18
C GLY A 381 19.36 -5.24 -17.64
N ASN A 382 20.46 -5.87 -17.19
CA ASN A 382 21.76 -5.24 -16.95
C ASN A 382 22.70 -5.41 -18.16
N HIS A 383 23.94 -4.96 -18.07
CA HIS A 383 24.97 -5.07 -19.12
C HIS A 383 25.86 -6.29 -18.96
N LEU A 384 25.34 -7.35 -18.37
CA LEU A 384 26.07 -8.58 -18.07
C LEU A 384 26.10 -9.53 -19.27
N SER A 385 27.18 -10.25 -19.42
CA SER A 385 27.33 -11.30 -20.43
C SER A 385 27.69 -12.65 -19.79
N PRO A 386 27.07 -13.76 -20.21
CA PRO A 386 27.49 -15.10 -19.80
C PRO A 386 28.93 -15.40 -20.20
N PRO A 387 29.66 -16.31 -19.48
CA PRO A 387 29.18 -17.10 -18.35
C PRO A 387 29.24 -16.38 -17.00
N ILE A 388 28.49 -16.90 -16.02
CA ILE A 388 28.60 -16.44 -14.63
C ILE A 388 29.95 -16.82 -14.07
N PRO A 389 30.70 -15.90 -13.43
CA PRO A 389 32.00 -16.20 -12.83
C PRO A 389 31.91 -17.32 -11.78
N SER A 390 32.91 -18.21 -11.78
CA SER A 390 32.92 -19.37 -10.87
C SER A 390 32.99 -19.00 -9.40
N ASP A 391 33.64 -17.90 -9.07
CA ASP A 391 33.74 -17.36 -7.71
C ASP A 391 32.38 -16.92 -7.15
N VAL A 392 31.48 -16.41 -8.01
CA VAL A 392 30.07 -16.12 -7.63
C VAL A 392 29.35 -17.43 -7.28
N ILE A 393 29.47 -18.46 -8.09
CA ILE A 393 28.85 -19.78 -7.85
C ILE A 393 29.41 -20.41 -6.58
N MET A 394 30.70 -20.31 -6.36
CA MET A 394 31.36 -20.84 -5.16
C MET A 394 30.93 -20.13 -3.89
N CYS A 395 30.68 -18.83 -3.94
CA CYS A 395 30.22 -18.09 -2.80
C CYS A 395 28.75 -18.43 -2.43
N PHE A 396 27.88 -18.44 -3.43
CA PHE A 396 26.43 -18.62 -3.20
C PHE A 396 25.96 -20.05 -3.45
N ARG A 397 26.42 -21.00 -2.64
CA ARG A 397 26.13 -22.44 -2.78
C ARG A 397 24.65 -22.81 -2.73
N HIS A 398 23.83 -21.98 -2.08
CA HIS A 398 22.38 -22.16 -1.98
C HIS A 398 21.59 -21.56 -3.14
N LEU A 399 22.28 -20.94 -4.09
CA LEU A 399 21.68 -20.28 -5.24
C LEU A 399 21.09 -21.31 -6.21
N TYR A 400 19.78 -21.37 -6.34
CA TYR A 400 19.09 -22.26 -7.26
C TYR A 400 18.58 -21.58 -8.53
N ALA A 401 18.51 -20.24 -8.54
CA ALA A 401 18.11 -19.50 -9.71
C ALA A 401 18.88 -18.17 -9.85
N ILE A 402 19.50 -17.98 -11.00
CA ILE A 402 20.00 -16.70 -11.48
C ILE A 402 19.23 -16.39 -12.77
N VAL A 403 18.66 -15.21 -12.85
CA VAL A 403 17.99 -14.68 -14.04
C VAL A 403 18.86 -13.55 -14.60
N MET A 404 19.35 -13.73 -15.84
CA MET A 404 20.22 -12.77 -16.54
C MET A 404 19.56 -12.31 -17.84
#